data_54a13de20bd7c8455983749ca6790086
#
_entry.id   54a13de20bd7c8455983749ca6790086
#
_cell.length_a   1.000
_cell.length_b   1.000
_cell.length_c   1.000
_cell.angle_alpha   90.00
_cell.angle_beta   90.00
_cell.angle_gamma   90.00
#
_symmetry.space_group_name_H-M   'P 1'
#
loop_
_entity.id
_entity.type
_entity.pdbx_description
1 polymer ?
#
loop_
_entity_poly.entity_id
_entity_poly.type
_entity_poly.pdbx_seq_one_letter_code
_entity_poly.pdbx_strand_id
1 'polypeptide(L)'
;MTNIVVGLIGLAIGVALGWLIAQLRTSQRIAETTSAARVATERLEAAEKIATDRDALATQFKALSAQTMADQNERATRSAQRTMSDAQRLLAPVSLALERLDRRLAEVEQERTDMTASLREQVAGVSTAGESLRKETASLVAALRKPQIRGAWGEMQLQRTAEVAGMLEHCDFQTQQTTTAQGTPQRPDMTVKLSGGRCIHVDAKTPLAAFLEAAQCDDAEEYDAQMARFARHVRTHIDQLSAKGYWRTDLDSPEFVVCFLPSDALLQAALQEIPDLHEYANRRGIVLASPSVLIPMLRTVALAWRQEA
;
A
#
# COMPACT_ATOMS: atom_id res chain seq x y z
N MET A 1 -9.50 16.70 36.59
CA MET A 1 -8.72 15.51 36.20
C MET A 1 -9.15 14.86 34.90
N THR A 2 -10.42 14.87 34.53
CA THR A 2 -10.98 14.26 33.30
C THR A 2 -10.36 14.83 31.99
N ASN A 3 -10.11 16.12 31.95
CA ASN A 3 -9.61 16.79 30.73
C ASN A 3 -8.13 16.48 30.42
N ILE A 4 -7.34 16.15 31.45
CA ILE A 4 -5.91 15.80 31.30
C ILE A 4 -5.78 14.36 30.75
N VAL A 5 -6.66 13.46 31.19
CA VAL A 5 -6.70 12.05 30.72
C VAL A 5 -7.12 11.99 29.27
N VAL A 6 -8.15 12.75 28.88
CA VAL A 6 -8.60 12.86 27.47
C VAL A 6 -7.50 13.45 26.59
N GLY A 7 -6.77 14.44 27.09
CA GLY A 7 -5.61 15.03 26.40
C GLY A 7 -4.48 14.01 26.16
N LEU A 8 -4.17 13.17 27.15
CA LEU A 8 -3.10 12.15 27.07
C LEU A 8 -3.43 10.97 26.13
N ILE A 9 -4.68 10.55 26.06
CA ILE A 9 -5.15 9.48 25.15
C ILE A 9 -5.16 9.95 23.66
N GLY A 10 -5.54 11.21 23.40
CA GLY A 10 -5.47 11.82 22.06
C GLY A 10 -4.04 11.88 21.51
N LEU A 11 -3.06 12.17 22.37
CA LEU A 11 -1.63 12.23 22.02
C LEU A 11 -1.07 10.83 21.66
N ALA A 12 -1.44 9.76 22.39
CA ALA A 12 -0.97 8.40 22.12
C ALA A 12 -1.51 7.82 20.80
N ILE A 13 -2.78 8.13 20.44
CA ILE A 13 -3.37 7.71 19.15
C ILE A 13 -2.68 8.42 17.98
N GLY A 14 -2.35 9.71 18.12
CA GLY A 14 -1.65 10.48 17.10
C GLY A 14 -0.25 9.92 16.79
N VAL A 15 0.52 9.56 17.83
CA VAL A 15 1.85 8.95 17.68
C VAL A 15 1.78 7.57 17.01
N ALA A 16 0.82 6.73 17.40
CA ALA A 16 0.67 5.40 16.82
C ALA A 16 0.26 5.43 15.33
N LEU A 17 -0.71 6.29 14.97
CA LEU A 17 -1.09 6.49 13.55
C LEU A 17 0.06 7.03 12.71
N GLY A 18 0.85 7.92 13.24
CA GLY A 18 1.99 8.45 12.52
C GLY A 18 3.14 7.46 12.35
N TRP A 19 3.44 6.68 13.39
CA TRP A 19 4.43 5.61 13.27
C TRP A 19 4.01 4.56 12.27
N LEU A 20 2.73 4.17 12.28
CA LEU A 20 2.20 3.21 11.33
C LEU A 20 2.20 3.74 9.90
N ILE A 21 1.77 4.99 9.71
CA ILE A 21 1.83 5.65 8.40
C ILE A 21 3.29 5.79 7.94
N ALA A 22 4.21 6.10 8.84
CA ALA A 22 5.63 6.15 8.56
C ALA A 22 6.18 4.76 8.18
N GLN A 23 5.79 3.71 8.90
CA GLN A 23 6.24 2.34 8.65
C GLN A 23 5.66 1.76 7.36
N LEU A 24 4.37 1.98 7.08
CA LEU A 24 3.75 1.61 5.81
C LEU A 24 4.37 2.36 4.63
N ARG A 25 4.68 3.64 4.80
CA ARG A 25 5.39 4.43 3.78
C ARG A 25 6.82 3.96 3.58
N THR A 26 7.52 3.58 4.66
CA THR A 26 8.89 3.09 4.54
C THR A 26 8.92 1.72 3.86
N SER A 27 8.00 0.81 4.22
CA SER A 27 7.91 -0.50 3.57
C SER A 27 7.46 -0.41 2.11
N GLN A 28 6.50 0.45 1.77
CA GLN A 28 6.11 0.69 0.38
C GLN A 28 7.23 1.33 -0.44
N ARG A 29 7.92 2.33 0.12
CA ARG A 29 9.09 2.93 -0.53
C ARG A 29 10.22 1.94 -0.73
N ILE A 30 10.50 1.08 0.25
CA ILE A 30 11.51 0.03 0.13
C ILE A 30 11.07 -0.99 -0.95
N ALA A 31 9.81 -1.40 -0.98
CA ALA A 31 9.29 -2.31 -2.01
C ALA A 31 9.32 -1.69 -3.41
N GLU A 32 8.94 -0.42 -3.55
CA GLU A 32 8.98 0.29 -4.84
C GLU A 32 10.40 0.58 -5.30
N THR A 33 11.29 1.00 -4.37
CA THR A 33 12.70 1.23 -4.71
C THR A 33 13.44 -0.08 -4.99
N THR A 34 13.12 -1.18 -4.31
CA THR A 34 13.71 -2.49 -4.60
C THR A 34 13.18 -3.09 -5.89
N SER A 35 11.91 -2.89 -6.25
CA SER A 35 11.38 -3.32 -7.55
C SER A 35 11.93 -2.46 -8.70
N ALA A 36 12.01 -1.15 -8.53
CA ALA A 36 12.63 -0.25 -9.50
C ALA A 36 14.14 -0.51 -9.66
N ALA A 37 14.85 -0.79 -8.55
CA ALA A 37 16.25 -1.17 -8.56
C ALA A 37 16.48 -2.52 -9.26
N ARG A 38 15.58 -3.51 -9.06
CA ARG A 38 15.63 -4.80 -9.77
C ARG A 38 15.46 -4.63 -11.27
N VAL A 39 14.45 -3.88 -11.70
CA VAL A 39 14.23 -3.60 -13.12
C VAL A 39 15.39 -2.80 -13.71
N ALA A 40 15.99 -1.90 -12.94
CA ALA A 40 17.17 -1.14 -13.37
C ALA A 40 18.43 -2.03 -13.47
N THR A 41 18.64 -2.94 -12.51
CA THR A 41 19.75 -3.91 -12.58
C THR A 41 19.59 -4.92 -13.72
N GLU A 42 18.39 -5.46 -13.94
CA GLU A 42 18.13 -6.37 -15.07
C GLU A 42 18.35 -5.64 -16.42
N ARG A 43 18.00 -4.37 -16.52
CA ARG A 43 18.26 -3.56 -17.72
C ARG A 43 19.73 -3.21 -17.88
N LEU A 44 20.43 -2.98 -16.77
CA LEU A 44 21.88 -2.75 -16.76
C LEU A 44 22.63 -4.03 -17.18
N GLU A 45 22.28 -5.18 -16.64
CA GLU A 45 22.84 -6.47 -17.03
C GLU A 45 22.58 -6.81 -18.51
N ALA A 46 21.35 -6.48 -19.00
CA ALA A 46 21.04 -6.63 -20.42
C ALA A 46 21.88 -5.69 -21.31
N ALA A 47 22.09 -4.46 -20.88
CA ALA A 47 22.92 -3.50 -21.58
C ALA A 47 24.42 -3.87 -21.52
N GLU A 48 24.91 -4.39 -20.37
CA GLU A 48 26.27 -4.90 -20.23
C GLU A 48 26.51 -6.15 -21.08
N LYS A 49 25.52 -7.04 -21.18
CA LYS A 49 25.59 -8.20 -22.06
C LYS A 49 25.67 -7.80 -23.53
N ILE A 50 24.84 -6.84 -23.95
CA ILE A 50 24.91 -6.28 -25.32
C ILE A 50 26.27 -5.59 -25.58
N ALA A 51 26.82 -4.88 -24.60
CA ALA A 51 28.15 -4.28 -24.71
C ALA A 51 29.26 -5.34 -24.80
N THR A 52 29.18 -6.41 -24.03
CA THR A 52 30.14 -7.52 -24.02
C THR A 52 30.08 -8.31 -25.32
N ASP A 53 28.88 -8.60 -25.83
CA ASP A 53 28.69 -9.27 -27.13
C ASP A 53 29.21 -8.40 -28.28
N ARG A 54 29.07 -7.07 -28.19
CA ARG A 54 29.64 -6.11 -29.13
C ARG A 54 31.15 -6.15 -29.16
N ASP A 55 31.82 -6.13 -27.99
CA ASP A 55 33.29 -6.18 -27.89
C ASP A 55 33.85 -7.53 -28.33
N ALA A 56 33.14 -8.61 -28.07
CA ALA A 56 33.46 -9.95 -28.58
C ALA A 56 33.35 -10.00 -30.12
N LEU A 57 32.26 -9.43 -30.69
CA LEU A 57 32.08 -9.36 -32.15
C LEU A 57 33.12 -8.44 -32.81
N ALA A 58 33.49 -7.32 -32.19
CA ALA A 58 34.53 -6.44 -32.66
C ALA A 58 35.90 -7.09 -32.61
N THR A 59 36.20 -7.94 -31.60
CA THR A 59 37.43 -8.68 -31.45
C THR A 59 37.50 -9.81 -32.47
N GLN A 60 36.43 -10.56 -32.66
CA GLN A 60 36.33 -11.60 -33.71
C GLN A 60 36.45 -11.00 -35.11
N PHE A 61 35.79 -9.86 -35.34
CA PHE A 61 35.88 -9.16 -36.62
C PHE A 61 37.31 -8.62 -36.89
N LYS A 62 37.98 -8.11 -35.87
CA LYS A 62 39.37 -7.64 -35.95
C LYS A 62 40.32 -8.81 -36.25
N ALA A 63 40.12 -9.94 -35.59
CA ALA A 63 40.93 -11.15 -35.85
C ALA A 63 40.69 -11.72 -37.26
N LEU A 64 39.37 -11.81 -37.65
CA LEU A 64 38.99 -12.30 -38.99
C LEU A 64 39.50 -11.37 -40.11
N SER A 65 39.37 -10.04 -39.90
CA SER A 65 39.89 -9.05 -40.84
C SER A 65 41.41 -9.11 -40.96
N ALA A 66 42.14 -9.30 -39.84
CA ALA A 66 43.60 -9.41 -39.84
C ALA A 66 44.04 -10.68 -40.58
N GLN A 67 43.33 -11.80 -40.36
CA GLN A 67 43.61 -13.06 -41.03
C GLN A 67 43.34 -13.00 -42.54
N THR A 68 42.23 -12.34 -42.94
CA THR A 68 41.86 -12.16 -44.34
C THR A 68 42.88 -11.27 -45.06
N MET A 69 43.34 -10.18 -44.40
CA MET A 69 44.39 -9.34 -44.95
C MET A 69 45.77 -9.98 -45.04
N ALA A 70 46.15 -10.83 -44.07
CA ALA A 70 47.38 -11.59 -44.10
C ALA A 70 47.40 -12.58 -45.28
N ASP A 71 46.29 -13.32 -45.46
CA ASP A 71 46.10 -14.24 -46.59
C ASP A 71 46.10 -13.54 -47.93
N GLN A 72 45.57 -12.31 -48.02
CA GLN A 72 45.59 -11.52 -49.24
C GLN A 72 46.96 -10.97 -49.56
N ASN A 73 47.74 -10.53 -48.59
CA ASN A 73 49.11 -10.06 -48.78
C ASN A 73 50.01 -11.22 -49.25
N GLU A 74 49.79 -12.39 -48.74
CA GLU A 74 50.56 -13.58 -49.16
C GLU A 74 50.20 -14.02 -50.59
N ARG A 75 48.94 -13.92 -51.00
CA ARG A 75 48.49 -14.17 -52.37
C ARG A 75 48.81 -13.04 -53.35
N ALA A 76 48.76 -11.77 -52.89
CA ALA A 76 49.11 -10.59 -53.68
C ALA A 76 50.60 -10.58 -54.07
N THR A 77 51.48 -11.10 -53.20
CA THR A 77 52.92 -11.28 -53.50
C THR A 77 53.18 -12.34 -54.52
N ARG A 78 52.26 -13.29 -54.73
CA ARG A 78 52.44 -14.39 -55.71
C ARG A 78 51.78 -14.15 -57.08
N SER A 79 50.98 -13.15 -57.23
CA SER A 79 50.28 -12.90 -58.49
C SER A 79 50.01 -11.41 -58.74
N ALA A 80 51.09 -10.65 -58.98
CA ALA A 80 51.05 -9.20 -59.14
C ALA A 80 50.25 -8.67 -60.36
N GLN A 81 49.55 -9.45 -61.10
CA GLN A 81 48.82 -9.01 -62.29
C GLN A 81 47.34 -9.44 -62.40
N ARG A 82 46.81 -10.29 -61.51
CA ARG A 82 45.41 -10.72 -61.58
C ARG A 82 44.51 -10.17 -60.47
N THR A 83 45.01 -9.45 -59.52
CA THR A 83 44.37 -9.32 -58.22
C THR A 83 43.71 -7.95 -57.93
N MET A 84 43.75 -6.99 -58.81
CA MET A 84 43.13 -5.68 -58.52
C MET A 84 41.59 -5.71 -58.54
N SER A 85 41.00 -6.59 -59.36
CA SER A 85 39.54 -6.77 -59.43
C SER A 85 38.99 -7.68 -58.32
N ASP A 86 39.80 -8.66 -57.88
CA ASP A 86 39.37 -9.59 -56.79
C ASP A 86 39.53 -8.96 -55.41
N ALA A 87 40.51 -8.07 -55.21
CA ALA A 87 40.65 -7.28 -53.98
C ALA A 87 39.46 -6.35 -53.73
N GLN A 88 38.97 -5.72 -54.80
CA GLN A 88 37.75 -4.88 -54.71
C GLN A 88 36.49 -5.68 -54.38
N ARG A 89 36.35 -6.90 -54.92
CA ARG A 89 35.25 -7.81 -54.60
C ARG A 89 35.31 -8.37 -53.17
N LEU A 90 36.51 -8.56 -52.63
CA LEU A 90 36.70 -9.04 -51.25
C LEU A 90 36.58 -7.91 -50.22
N LEU A 91 36.85 -6.63 -50.59
CA LEU A 91 36.68 -5.48 -49.73
C LEU A 91 35.21 -4.98 -49.67
N ALA A 92 34.44 -5.23 -50.74
CA ALA A 92 33.01 -4.83 -50.76
C ALA A 92 32.16 -5.44 -49.66
N PRO A 93 32.29 -6.75 -49.27
CA PRO A 93 31.53 -7.29 -48.14
C PRO A 93 32.03 -6.75 -46.78
N VAL A 94 33.29 -6.36 -46.68
CA VAL A 94 33.86 -5.77 -45.43
C VAL A 94 33.38 -4.33 -45.23
N SER A 95 33.35 -3.52 -46.29
CA SER A 95 32.79 -2.16 -46.23
C SER A 95 31.29 -2.20 -45.91
N LEU A 96 30.54 -3.12 -46.50
CA LEU A 96 29.14 -3.37 -46.19
C LEU A 96 28.91 -3.83 -44.75
N ALA A 97 29.79 -4.67 -44.20
CA ALA A 97 29.74 -5.09 -42.82
C ALA A 97 30.03 -3.95 -41.83
N LEU A 98 31.05 -3.10 -42.18
CA LEU A 98 31.33 -1.91 -41.39
C LEU A 98 30.18 -0.88 -41.42
N GLU A 99 29.60 -0.63 -42.59
CA GLU A 99 28.42 0.24 -42.68
C GLU A 99 27.19 -0.28 -41.91
N ARG A 100 27.04 -1.61 -41.85
CA ARG A 100 25.99 -2.23 -41.03
C ARG A 100 26.29 -2.13 -39.53
N LEU A 101 27.58 -2.27 -39.17
CA LEU A 101 28.03 -2.11 -37.78
C LEU A 101 27.82 -0.66 -37.30
N ASP A 102 28.24 0.32 -38.14
CA ASP A 102 28.06 1.75 -37.82
C ASP A 102 26.59 2.13 -37.68
N ARG A 103 25.73 1.61 -38.55
CA ARG A 103 24.29 1.81 -38.41
C ARG A 103 23.73 1.19 -37.11
N ARG A 104 24.11 -0.05 -36.79
CA ARG A 104 23.68 -0.68 -35.54
C ARG A 104 24.22 0.02 -34.30
N LEU A 105 25.44 0.54 -34.37
CA LEU A 105 25.99 1.36 -33.27
C LEU A 105 25.20 2.65 -33.07
N ALA A 106 24.83 3.32 -34.16
CA ALA A 106 23.99 4.51 -34.10
C ALA A 106 22.59 4.18 -33.53
N GLU A 107 21.98 3.07 -33.96
CA GLU A 107 20.69 2.60 -33.44
C GLU A 107 20.75 2.29 -31.93
N VAL A 108 21.77 1.55 -31.47
CA VAL A 108 21.96 1.23 -30.05
C VAL A 108 22.22 2.49 -29.20
N GLU A 109 22.99 3.44 -29.72
CA GLU A 109 23.24 4.69 -29.01
C GLU A 109 21.97 5.56 -28.93
N GLN A 110 21.14 5.54 -29.99
CA GLN A 110 19.84 6.19 -29.98
C GLN A 110 18.91 5.52 -28.95
N GLU A 111 18.79 4.18 -28.98
CA GLU A 111 17.97 3.43 -28.02
C GLU A 111 18.43 3.65 -26.57
N ARG A 112 19.76 3.73 -26.33
CA ARG A 112 20.33 4.04 -25.02
C ARG A 112 19.93 5.44 -24.55
N THR A 113 19.96 6.40 -25.45
CA THR A 113 19.60 7.79 -25.16
C THR A 113 18.11 7.90 -24.85
N ASP A 114 17.26 7.26 -25.66
CA ASP A 114 15.80 7.24 -25.47
C ASP A 114 15.42 6.52 -24.17
N MET A 115 16.07 5.38 -23.88
CA MET A 115 15.87 4.66 -22.62
C MET A 115 16.29 5.49 -21.40
N THR A 116 17.41 6.22 -21.49
CA THR A 116 17.88 7.09 -20.41
C THR A 116 16.92 8.26 -20.19
N ALA A 117 16.38 8.83 -21.27
CA ALA A 117 15.37 9.89 -21.19
C ALA A 117 14.08 9.37 -20.56
N SER A 118 13.58 8.21 -21.00
CA SER A 118 12.39 7.57 -20.44
C SER A 118 12.56 7.21 -18.95
N LEU A 119 13.72 6.70 -18.55
CA LEU A 119 14.02 6.42 -17.14
C LEU A 119 14.02 7.69 -16.29
N ARG A 120 14.60 8.78 -16.79
CA ARG A 120 14.58 10.08 -16.09
C ARG A 120 13.16 10.60 -15.92
N GLU A 121 12.33 10.47 -16.94
CA GLU A 121 10.93 10.87 -16.90
C GLU A 121 10.13 10.02 -15.89
N GLN A 122 10.33 8.69 -15.89
CA GLN A 122 9.70 7.79 -14.93
C GLN A 122 10.12 8.09 -13.48
N VAL A 123 11.42 8.34 -13.24
CA VAL A 123 11.94 8.72 -11.91
C VAL A 123 11.37 10.06 -11.47
N ALA A 124 11.31 11.04 -12.37
CA ALA A 124 10.68 12.32 -12.07
C ALA A 124 9.18 12.17 -11.78
N GLY A 125 8.47 11.33 -12.54
CA GLY A 125 7.06 11.00 -12.31
C GLY A 125 6.83 10.34 -10.95
N VAL A 126 7.67 9.36 -10.56
CA VAL A 126 7.60 8.71 -9.25
C VAL A 126 7.88 9.71 -8.11
N SER A 127 8.88 10.59 -8.29
CA SER A 127 9.18 11.64 -7.31
C SER A 127 8.00 12.60 -7.13
N THR A 128 7.41 13.07 -8.24
CA THR A 128 6.26 13.98 -8.22
C THR A 128 5.03 13.31 -7.61
N ALA A 129 4.75 12.05 -7.96
CA ALA A 129 3.68 11.28 -7.37
C ALA A 129 3.89 11.06 -5.86
N GLY A 130 5.14 10.79 -5.45
CA GLY A 130 5.51 10.67 -4.04
C GLY A 130 5.29 11.96 -3.25
N GLU A 131 5.65 13.11 -3.82
CA GLU A 131 5.40 14.42 -3.19
C GLU A 131 3.90 14.76 -3.11
N SER A 132 3.14 14.46 -4.16
CA SER A 132 1.68 14.63 -4.17
C SER A 132 1.04 13.77 -3.10
N LEU A 133 1.38 12.49 -3.04
CA LEU A 133 0.88 11.56 -2.03
C LEU A 133 1.23 12.02 -0.61
N ARG A 134 2.45 12.56 -0.41
CA ARG A 134 2.86 13.14 0.87
C ARG A 134 1.99 14.33 1.26
N LYS A 135 1.71 15.25 0.33
CA LYS A 135 0.84 16.42 0.56
C LYS A 135 -0.60 16.00 0.85
N GLU A 136 -1.15 15.08 0.06
CA GLU A 136 -2.51 14.56 0.26
C GLU A 136 -2.65 13.84 1.60
N THR A 137 -1.66 13.02 1.96
CA THR A 137 -1.67 12.33 3.26
C THR A 137 -1.53 13.31 4.43
N ALA A 138 -0.67 14.32 4.32
CA ALA A 138 -0.54 15.36 5.34
C ALA A 138 -1.84 16.17 5.48
N SER A 139 -2.50 16.48 4.37
CA SER A 139 -3.82 17.15 4.36
C SER A 139 -4.89 16.28 5.00
N LEU A 140 -4.93 14.97 4.70
CA LEU A 140 -5.86 14.02 5.32
C LEU A 140 -5.62 13.91 6.84
N VAL A 141 -4.37 13.79 7.26
CA VAL A 141 -4.00 13.78 8.69
C VAL A 141 -4.46 15.08 9.38
N ALA A 142 -4.24 16.23 8.75
CA ALA A 142 -4.70 17.52 9.28
C ALA A 142 -6.24 17.62 9.37
N ALA A 143 -6.95 17.09 8.37
CA ALA A 143 -8.42 17.04 8.38
C ALA A 143 -8.94 16.10 9.49
N LEU A 144 -8.33 14.93 9.68
CA LEU A 144 -8.72 13.94 10.70
C LEU A 144 -8.44 14.42 12.14
N ARG A 145 -7.74 15.53 12.33
CA ARG A 145 -7.61 16.18 13.64
C ARG A 145 -8.93 16.81 14.11
N LYS A 146 -9.80 17.18 13.18
CA LYS A 146 -11.11 17.74 13.50
C LYS A 146 -12.07 16.62 13.95
N PRO A 147 -12.68 16.70 15.15
CA PRO A 147 -13.52 15.61 15.69
C PRO A 147 -14.66 15.21 14.77
N GLN A 148 -15.33 16.16 14.12
CA GLN A 148 -16.46 15.91 13.23
C GLN A 148 -16.04 15.15 11.97
N ILE A 149 -14.92 15.55 11.35
CA ILE A 149 -14.39 14.88 10.13
C ILE A 149 -13.93 13.47 10.47
N ARG A 150 -13.31 13.29 11.63
CA ARG A 150 -12.87 11.99 12.11
C ARG A 150 -14.03 11.02 12.36
N GLY A 151 -15.13 11.49 12.96
CA GLY A 151 -16.35 10.70 13.14
C GLY A 151 -16.93 10.26 11.80
N ALA A 152 -17.20 11.23 10.91
CA ALA A 152 -17.71 10.95 9.57
C ALA A 152 -16.82 10.02 8.76
N TRP A 153 -15.49 10.12 8.90
CA TRP A 153 -14.55 9.21 8.25
C TRP A 153 -14.68 7.76 8.77
N GLY A 154 -14.84 7.58 10.10
CA GLY A 154 -15.04 6.26 10.69
C GLY A 154 -16.34 5.61 10.21
N GLU A 155 -17.43 6.36 10.18
CA GLU A 155 -18.74 5.92 9.67
C GLU A 155 -18.66 5.55 8.18
N MET A 156 -18.00 6.37 7.36
CA MET A 156 -17.80 6.10 5.93
C MET A 156 -16.97 4.82 5.71
N GLN A 157 -15.91 4.61 6.50
CA GLN A 157 -15.11 3.38 6.42
C GLN A 157 -15.92 2.15 6.82
N LEU A 158 -16.79 2.25 7.82
CA LEU A 158 -17.68 1.20 8.23
C LEU A 158 -18.67 0.83 7.10
N GLN A 159 -19.32 1.83 6.51
CA GLN A 159 -20.23 1.65 5.39
C GLN A 159 -19.52 0.97 4.21
N ARG A 160 -18.36 1.49 3.80
CA ARG A 160 -17.58 0.89 2.71
C ARG A 160 -17.14 -0.54 3.01
N THR A 161 -16.86 -0.86 4.27
CA THR A 161 -16.50 -2.21 4.69
C THR A 161 -17.69 -3.17 4.51
N ALA A 162 -18.91 -2.72 4.83
CA ALA A 162 -20.13 -3.48 4.61
C ALA A 162 -20.41 -3.68 3.11
N GLU A 163 -20.26 -2.66 2.28
CA GLU A 163 -20.39 -2.74 0.82
C GLU A 163 -19.40 -3.73 0.19
N VAL A 164 -18.12 -3.68 0.61
CA VAL A 164 -17.08 -4.63 0.16
C VAL A 164 -17.39 -6.07 0.61
N ALA A 165 -18.07 -6.23 1.74
CA ALA A 165 -18.57 -7.53 2.17
C ALA A 165 -19.71 -8.05 1.30
N GLY A 166 -20.28 -7.22 0.41
CA GLY A 166 -21.39 -7.53 -0.49
C GLY A 166 -22.76 -7.27 0.11
N MET A 167 -22.85 -6.41 1.12
CA MET A 167 -24.11 -5.98 1.72
C MET A 167 -24.68 -4.75 1.03
N LEU A 168 -26.02 -4.69 0.92
CA LEU A 168 -26.74 -3.57 0.34
C LEU A 168 -27.30 -2.68 1.44
N GLU A 169 -27.07 -1.37 1.33
CA GLU A 169 -27.64 -0.38 2.24
C GLU A 169 -29.17 -0.41 2.19
N HIS A 170 -29.82 -0.14 3.34
CA HIS A 170 -31.26 -0.21 3.59
C HIS A 170 -31.89 -1.62 3.52
N CYS A 171 -31.25 -2.59 2.84
CA CYS A 171 -31.71 -3.98 2.81
C CYS A 171 -31.03 -4.80 3.89
N ASP A 172 -29.73 -4.87 3.84
CA ASP A 172 -28.89 -5.74 4.66
C ASP A 172 -28.38 -5.03 5.91
N PHE A 173 -28.15 -3.72 5.81
CA PHE A 173 -27.79 -2.87 6.93
C PHE A 173 -28.45 -1.48 6.83
N GLN A 174 -28.50 -0.80 7.97
CA GLN A 174 -29.01 0.55 8.08
C GLN A 174 -28.04 1.40 8.90
N THR A 175 -27.76 2.61 8.41
CA THR A 175 -26.89 3.56 9.09
C THR A 175 -27.70 4.50 9.95
N GLN A 176 -27.20 4.83 11.15
CA GLN A 176 -27.69 5.90 12.02
C GLN A 176 -29.20 5.79 12.42
N GLN A 177 -29.75 4.61 12.53
CA GLN A 177 -31.11 4.45 13.08
C GLN A 177 -31.16 4.71 14.58
N THR A 178 -32.14 5.50 15.00
CA THR A 178 -32.40 5.74 16.42
C THR A 178 -33.25 4.61 16.98
N THR A 179 -32.69 3.82 17.87
CA THR A 179 -33.41 2.81 18.64
C THR A 179 -33.74 3.38 20.03
N THR A 180 -34.96 3.24 20.49
CA THR A 180 -35.35 3.76 21.81
C THR A 180 -35.21 2.65 22.84
N ALA A 181 -34.15 2.73 23.64
CA ALA A 181 -33.88 1.83 24.74
C ALA A 181 -34.31 2.43 26.06
N GLN A 182 -35.21 1.81 26.77
CA GLN A 182 -35.63 2.24 28.11
C GLN A 182 -35.88 3.75 28.23
N GLY A 183 -36.44 4.37 27.18
CA GLY A 183 -36.71 5.82 27.14
C GLY A 183 -35.52 6.71 26.76
N THR A 184 -34.35 6.17 26.53
CA THR A 184 -33.20 6.94 26.07
C THR A 184 -32.93 6.60 24.59
N PRO A 185 -32.93 7.58 23.68
CA PRO A 185 -32.63 7.33 22.28
C PRO A 185 -31.17 6.92 22.14
N GLN A 186 -30.95 5.71 21.66
CA GLN A 186 -29.63 5.18 21.31
C GLN A 186 -29.51 5.09 19.81
N ARG A 187 -28.35 5.50 19.27
CA ARG A 187 -28.12 5.53 17.84
C ARG A 187 -26.80 4.85 17.51
N PRO A 188 -26.83 3.54 17.19
CA PRO A 188 -25.66 2.86 16.66
C PRO A 188 -25.31 3.44 15.30
N ASP A 189 -24.02 3.42 14.94
CA ASP A 189 -23.57 3.93 13.64
C ASP A 189 -24.05 3.04 12.48
N MET A 190 -24.17 1.73 12.73
CA MET A 190 -24.75 0.78 11.78
C MET A 190 -25.50 -0.34 12.52
N THR A 191 -26.62 -0.75 11.96
CA THR A 191 -27.36 -1.96 12.37
C THR A 191 -27.40 -2.93 11.19
N VAL A 192 -26.79 -4.08 11.36
CA VAL A 192 -26.78 -5.17 10.38
C VAL A 192 -27.91 -6.12 10.71
N LYS A 193 -28.79 -6.38 9.75
CA LYS A 193 -29.88 -7.34 9.90
C LYS A 193 -29.33 -8.76 9.81
N LEU A 194 -29.86 -9.66 10.59
CA LEU A 194 -29.59 -11.10 10.55
C LEU A 194 -30.84 -11.86 10.11
N SER A 195 -30.66 -13.11 9.72
CA SER A 195 -31.80 -14.01 9.48
C SER A 195 -32.66 -14.17 10.75
N GLY A 196 -33.97 -14.38 10.56
CA GLY A 196 -34.92 -14.52 11.67
C GLY A 196 -35.26 -13.21 12.40
N GLY A 197 -35.04 -12.03 11.76
CA GLY A 197 -35.40 -10.73 12.32
C GLY A 197 -34.40 -10.19 13.34
N ARG A 198 -33.31 -10.89 13.62
CA ARG A 198 -32.28 -10.46 14.56
C ARG A 198 -31.38 -9.37 13.93
N CYS A 199 -30.63 -8.63 14.75
CA CYS A 199 -29.71 -7.63 14.28
C CYS A 199 -28.41 -7.58 15.10
N ILE A 200 -27.34 -7.10 14.49
CA ILE A 200 -26.07 -6.77 15.16
C ILE A 200 -25.85 -5.27 15.06
N HIS A 201 -25.55 -4.66 16.19
CA HIS A 201 -25.18 -3.24 16.23
C HIS A 201 -23.65 -3.11 16.08
N VAL A 202 -23.24 -2.15 15.26
CA VAL A 202 -21.84 -1.80 15.03
C VAL A 202 -21.67 -0.33 15.35
N ASP A 203 -20.71 -0.01 16.20
CA ASP A 203 -20.32 1.36 16.56
C ASP A 203 -18.91 1.62 16.04
N ALA A 204 -18.77 2.62 15.17
CA ALA A 204 -17.49 3.01 14.59
C ALA A 204 -16.81 4.07 15.48
N LYS A 205 -15.75 3.66 16.14
CA LYS A 205 -14.96 4.63 16.94
C LYS A 205 -13.57 4.80 16.42
N THR A 206 -13.23 6.07 16.27
CA THR A 206 -11.94 6.45 15.70
C THR A 206 -11.19 7.33 16.70
N PRO A 207 -10.61 6.76 17.78
CA PRO A 207 -9.87 7.53 18.78
C PRO A 207 -8.48 7.95 18.24
N LEU A 208 -8.43 8.57 17.06
CA LEU A 208 -7.21 8.87 16.28
C LEU A 208 -6.33 9.98 16.86
N ALA A 209 -6.82 10.81 17.80
CA ALA A 209 -6.09 12.02 18.20
C ALA A 209 -4.70 11.69 18.76
N ALA A 210 -4.64 10.80 19.75
CA ALA A 210 -3.35 10.40 20.35
C ALA A 210 -2.45 9.64 19.36
N PHE A 211 -3.04 8.83 18.49
CA PHE A 211 -2.30 8.12 17.45
C PHE A 211 -1.69 9.08 16.40
N LEU A 212 -2.41 10.14 16.00
CA LEU A 212 -1.91 11.17 15.10
C LEU A 212 -0.87 12.08 15.75
N GLU A 213 -0.96 12.27 17.07
CA GLU A 213 0.03 13.01 17.87
C GLU A 213 1.31 12.18 18.01
N ALA A 214 1.20 10.89 18.29
CA ALA A 214 2.31 9.96 18.29
C ALA A 214 3.14 10.00 17.00
N ALA A 215 2.45 10.07 15.85
CA ALA A 215 3.10 10.15 14.54
C ALA A 215 4.02 11.37 14.33
N GLN A 216 3.96 12.34 15.18
CA GLN A 216 4.72 13.60 15.09
C GLN A 216 5.76 13.73 16.20
N CYS A 217 5.82 12.77 17.11
CA CYS A 217 6.85 12.75 18.14
C CYS A 217 8.13 12.19 17.55
N ASP A 218 9.21 12.96 17.68
CA ASP A 218 10.57 12.50 17.37
C ASP A 218 11.21 11.78 18.56
N ASP A 219 10.69 12.00 19.76
CA ASP A 219 11.14 11.40 21.01
C ASP A 219 10.41 10.08 21.29
N ALA A 220 11.18 9.03 21.66
CA ALA A 220 10.64 7.69 21.90
C ALA A 220 9.75 7.63 23.15
N GLU A 221 10.11 8.36 24.23
CA GLU A 221 9.31 8.35 25.47
C GLU A 221 7.95 9.04 25.24
N GLU A 222 7.96 10.14 24.48
CA GLU A 222 6.74 10.84 24.13
C GLU A 222 5.87 10.00 23.20
N TYR A 223 6.47 9.30 22.23
CA TYR A 223 5.81 8.32 21.36
C TYR A 223 5.09 7.26 22.19
N ASP A 224 5.78 6.59 23.10
CA ASP A 224 5.24 5.52 23.95
C ASP A 224 4.11 6.04 24.83
N ALA A 225 4.26 7.24 25.40
CA ALA A 225 3.22 7.88 26.21
C ALA A 225 1.92 8.12 25.41
N GLN A 226 2.04 8.55 24.15
CA GLN A 226 0.91 8.77 23.25
C GLN A 226 0.25 7.46 22.82
N MET A 227 1.03 6.42 22.59
CA MET A 227 0.53 5.08 22.24
C MET A 227 -0.26 4.47 23.41
N ALA A 228 0.29 4.54 24.61
CA ALA A 228 -0.41 4.11 25.82
C ALA A 228 -1.71 4.92 26.06
N ARG A 229 -1.73 6.20 25.74
CA ARG A 229 -2.92 7.06 25.80
C ARG A 229 -3.96 6.63 24.74
N PHE A 230 -3.52 6.31 23.52
CA PHE A 230 -4.39 5.75 22.49
C PHE A 230 -5.09 4.47 22.96
N ALA A 231 -4.34 3.51 23.46
CA ALA A 231 -4.86 2.24 23.93
C ALA A 231 -5.86 2.42 25.08
N ARG A 232 -5.58 3.33 26.02
CA ARG A 232 -6.53 3.71 27.08
C ARG A 232 -7.83 4.30 26.52
N HIS A 233 -7.79 5.09 25.45
CA HIS A 233 -9.00 5.61 24.81
C HIS A 233 -9.83 4.48 24.18
N VAL A 234 -9.18 3.50 23.51
CA VAL A 234 -9.88 2.33 22.98
C VAL A 234 -10.56 1.56 24.13
N ARG A 235 -9.86 1.31 25.21
CA ARG A 235 -10.40 0.62 26.40
C ARG A 235 -11.57 1.37 27.03
N THR A 236 -11.44 2.68 27.20
CA THR A 236 -12.53 3.52 27.73
C THR A 236 -13.75 3.47 26.83
N HIS A 237 -13.54 3.42 25.52
CA HIS A 237 -14.64 3.29 24.58
C HIS A 237 -15.35 1.94 24.68
N ILE A 238 -14.61 0.84 24.85
CA ILE A 238 -15.18 -0.49 25.13
C ILE A 238 -16.09 -0.41 26.36
N ASP A 239 -15.64 0.23 27.44
CA ASP A 239 -16.43 0.38 28.67
C ASP A 239 -17.70 1.22 28.41
N GLN A 240 -17.59 2.29 27.65
CA GLN A 240 -18.75 3.12 27.28
C GLN A 240 -19.76 2.38 26.42
N LEU A 241 -19.30 1.56 25.45
CA LEU A 241 -20.18 0.75 24.63
C LEU A 241 -20.87 -0.34 25.46
N SER A 242 -20.13 -1.00 26.33
CA SER A 242 -20.69 -1.99 27.25
C SER A 242 -21.76 -1.39 28.16
N ALA A 243 -21.54 -0.17 28.67
CA ALA A 243 -22.50 0.54 29.51
C ALA A 243 -23.79 0.95 28.75
N LYS A 244 -23.68 1.26 27.46
CA LYS A 244 -24.84 1.57 26.59
C LYS A 244 -25.79 0.38 26.46
N GLY A 245 -25.28 -0.86 26.44
CA GLY A 245 -26.06 -2.08 26.46
C GLY A 245 -27.09 -2.20 25.33
N TYR A 246 -26.70 -1.91 24.08
CA TYR A 246 -27.59 -1.96 22.90
C TYR A 246 -28.39 -3.22 22.79
N TRP A 247 -27.82 -4.39 23.21
CA TRP A 247 -28.48 -5.68 23.21
C TRP A 247 -29.58 -5.85 24.27
N ARG A 248 -29.62 -4.99 25.29
CA ARG A 248 -30.65 -5.09 26.36
C ARG A 248 -31.98 -4.53 25.92
N THR A 249 -32.02 -3.81 24.83
CA THR A 249 -33.19 -3.09 24.35
C THR A 249 -33.85 -3.75 23.16
N ASP A 250 -33.09 -4.46 22.38
CA ASP A 250 -33.57 -5.14 21.19
C ASP A 250 -33.60 -6.67 21.54
N LEU A 251 -34.78 -7.22 21.79
CA LEU A 251 -34.96 -8.64 22.10
C LEU A 251 -34.44 -9.54 20.97
N ASP A 252 -34.26 -8.97 19.80
CA ASP A 252 -33.78 -9.63 18.60
C ASP A 252 -32.26 -9.43 18.35
N SER A 253 -31.53 -8.73 19.24
CA SER A 253 -30.07 -8.53 19.14
C SER A 253 -29.33 -9.61 19.96
N PRO A 254 -28.18 -10.12 19.41
CA PRO A 254 -27.29 -10.97 20.21
C PRO A 254 -26.67 -10.15 21.36
N GLU A 255 -26.19 -10.85 22.40
CA GLU A 255 -25.61 -10.25 23.61
C GLU A 255 -24.24 -9.61 23.39
N PHE A 256 -24.01 -9.04 22.22
CA PHE A 256 -22.77 -8.32 21.91
C PHE A 256 -22.98 -7.16 20.93
N VAL A 257 -22.04 -6.23 20.94
CA VAL A 257 -21.91 -5.13 19.99
C VAL A 257 -20.53 -5.18 19.35
N VAL A 258 -20.48 -4.86 18.07
CA VAL A 258 -19.19 -4.75 17.37
C VAL A 258 -18.64 -3.33 17.54
N CYS A 259 -17.46 -3.22 18.11
CA CYS A 259 -16.67 -1.99 18.12
C CYS A 259 -15.74 -2.01 16.89
N PHE A 260 -16.06 -1.18 15.92
CA PHE A 260 -15.30 -1.10 14.66
C PHE A 260 -14.18 -0.06 14.75
N LEU A 261 -12.97 -0.50 14.48
CA LEU A 261 -11.79 0.33 14.32
C LEU A 261 -11.49 0.42 12.80
N PRO A 262 -11.48 1.63 12.19
CA PRO A 262 -11.48 1.77 10.73
C PRO A 262 -10.15 1.42 10.03
N SER A 263 -9.21 0.81 10.75
CA SER A 263 -7.93 0.33 10.22
C SER A 263 -7.41 -0.84 11.05
N ASP A 264 -6.90 -1.88 10.38
CA ASP A 264 -6.22 -3.01 11.01
C ASP A 264 -5.03 -2.56 11.86
N ALA A 265 -4.35 -1.55 11.39
CA ALA A 265 -3.22 -0.96 12.07
C ALA A 265 -3.58 -0.32 13.42
N LEU A 266 -4.76 0.29 13.53
CA LEU A 266 -5.24 0.84 14.80
C LEU A 266 -5.54 -0.28 15.80
N LEU A 267 -6.13 -1.37 15.33
CA LEU A 267 -6.40 -2.53 16.17
C LEU A 267 -5.09 -3.16 16.65
N GLN A 268 -4.14 -3.37 15.75
CA GLN A 268 -2.82 -3.91 16.09
C GLN A 268 -2.07 -3.03 17.11
N ALA A 269 -2.08 -1.73 16.89
CA ALA A 269 -1.46 -0.78 17.80
C ALA A 269 -2.08 -0.83 19.21
N ALA A 270 -3.41 -0.94 19.30
CA ALA A 270 -4.09 -1.08 20.59
C ALA A 270 -3.74 -2.40 21.29
N LEU A 271 -3.60 -3.50 20.55
CA LEU A 271 -3.23 -4.82 21.06
C LEU A 271 -1.76 -4.90 21.48
N GLN A 272 -0.87 -4.14 20.84
CA GLN A 272 0.52 -4.05 21.27
C GLN A 272 0.63 -3.42 22.65
N GLU A 273 -0.16 -2.38 22.93
CA GLU A 273 -0.18 -1.71 24.22
C GLU A 273 -0.96 -2.47 25.29
N ILE A 274 -2.02 -3.15 24.90
CA ILE A 274 -2.91 -3.93 25.79
C ILE A 274 -3.13 -5.32 25.17
N PRO A 275 -2.26 -6.29 25.44
CA PRO A 275 -2.32 -7.62 24.82
C PRO A 275 -3.63 -8.40 25.10
N ASP A 276 -4.25 -8.18 26.24
CA ASP A 276 -5.50 -8.82 26.66
C ASP A 276 -6.76 -8.04 26.22
N LEU A 277 -6.63 -7.03 25.34
CA LEU A 277 -7.75 -6.15 24.96
C LEU A 277 -8.91 -6.89 24.31
N HIS A 278 -8.65 -7.94 23.53
CA HIS A 278 -9.71 -8.79 22.96
C HIS A 278 -10.50 -9.51 24.04
N GLU A 279 -9.81 -10.11 25.00
CA GLU A 279 -10.46 -10.81 26.09
C GLU A 279 -11.20 -9.84 27.01
N TYR A 280 -10.61 -8.68 27.27
CA TYR A 280 -11.24 -7.60 28.02
C TYR A 280 -12.54 -7.12 27.38
N ALA A 281 -12.57 -6.93 26.06
CA ALA A 281 -13.73 -6.54 25.30
C ALA A 281 -14.81 -7.64 25.31
N ASN A 282 -14.43 -8.88 25.02
CA ASN A 282 -15.33 -10.02 24.97
C ASN A 282 -16.05 -10.25 26.31
N ARG A 283 -15.36 -10.11 27.44
CA ARG A 283 -16.00 -10.19 28.78
C ARG A 283 -17.07 -9.13 29.01
N ARG A 284 -17.09 -8.07 28.20
CA ARG A 284 -18.05 -6.95 28.25
C ARG A 284 -19.12 -7.00 27.17
N GLY A 285 -19.19 -8.10 26.41
CA GLY A 285 -20.09 -8.20 25.28
C GLY A 285 -19.68 -7.30 24.08
N ILE A 286 -18.40 -6.96 23.97
CA ILE A 286 -17.88 -6.16 22.85
C ILE A 286 -16.94 -7.00 22.00
N VAL A 287 -17.21 -7.06 20.70
CA VAL A 287 -16.33 -7.69 19.72
C VAL A 287 -15.54 -6.58 18.99
N LEU A 288 -14.22 -6.62 19.10
CA LEU A 288 -13.36 -5.70 18.39
C LEU A 288 -13.21 -6.17 16.94
N ALA A 289 -13.49 -5.31 15.99
CA ALA A 289 -13.34 -5.60 14.57
C ALA A 289 -12.65 -4.47 13.82
N SER A 290 -11.75 -4.83 12.95
CA SER A 290 -11.16 -4.01 11.89
C SER A 290 -11.75 -4.43 10.53
N PRO A 291 -11.45 -3.75 9.42
CA PRO A 291 -11.95 -4.15 8.11
C PRO A 291 -11.67 -5.61 7.77
N SER A 292 -10.46 -6.12 8.06
CA SER A 292 -10.08 -7.51 7.79
C SER A 292 -10.87 -8.53 8.61
N VAL A 293 -11.36 -8.15 9.78
CA VAL A 293 -12.20 -9.00 10.65
C VAL A 293 -13.67 -8.85 10.29
N LEU A 294 -14.13 -7.62 10.07
CA LEU A 294 -15.55 -7.35 9.83
C LEU A 294 -16.03 -7.88 8.47
N ILE A 295 -15.23 -7.78 7.40
CA ILE A 295 -15.60 -8.28 6.06
C ILE A 295 -15.96 -9.77 6.07
N PRO A 296 -15.14 -10.69 6.56
CA PRO A 296 -15.52 -12.11 6.60
C PRO A 296 -16.71 -12.38 7.53
N MET A 297 -16.85 -11.67 8.65
CA MET A 297 -18.04 -11.77 9.51
C MET A 297 -19.31 -11.41 8.73
N LEU A 298 -19.34 -10.28 8.05
CA LEU A 298 -20.48 -9.82 7.27
C LEU A 298 -20.76 -10.72 6.06
N ARG A 299 -19.74 -11.26 5.41
CA ARG A 299 -19.89 -12.24 4.33
C ARG A 299 -20.56 -13.53 4.81
N THR A 300 -20.22 -13.98 6.01
CA THR A 300 -20.88 -15.14 6.60
C THR A 300 -22.37 -14.88 6.84
N VAL A 301 -22.71 -13.69 7.31
CA VAL A 301 -24.11 -13.25 7.47
C VAL A 301 -24.84 -13.19 6.13
N ALA A 302 -24.22 -12.56 5.11
CA ALA A 302 -24.79 -12.47 3.77
C ALA A 302 -24.97 -13.84 3.08
N LEU A 303 -24.11 -14.81 3.39
CA LEU A 303 -24.27 -16.19 2.92
C LEU A 303 -25.45 -16.89 3.58
N ALA A 304 -25.65 -16.71 4.89
CA ALA A 304 -26.78 -17.27 5.61
C ALA A 304 -28.10 -16.79 5.02
N TRP A 305 -28.24 -15.53 4.66
CA TRP A 305 -29.46 -15.03 3.99
C TRP A 305 -29.73 -15.65 2.64
N ARG A 306 -28.69 -15.90 1.83
CA ARG A 306 -28.85 -16.56 0.52
C ARG A 306 -29.28 -18.01 0.63
N GLN A 307 -29.14 -18.63 1.78
CA GLN A 307 -29.56 -20.00 2.02
C GLN A 307 -31.01 -20.09 2.54
N GLU A 308 -31.55 -19.01 3.11
CA GLU A 308 -32.93 -18.94 3.63
C GLU A 308 -33.92 -18.37 2.61
N ALA A 309 -33.44 -17.67 1.54
CA ALA A 309 -34.23 -17.15 0.44
C ALA A 309 -34.40 -18.17 -0.69
#